data_498b65fd60276b25b113edce13da1fc3
#
_entry.id   498b65fd60276b25b113edce13da1fc3
#
_cell.length_a   1.000
_cell.length_b   1.000
_cell.length_c   1.000
_cell.angle_alpha   90.00
_cell.angle_beta   90.00
_cell.angle_gamma   90.00
#
_symmetry.space_group_name_H-M   'P 1'
#
loop_
_entity.id
_entity.type
_entity.pdbx_description
1 polymer ?
#
loop_
_entity_poly.entity_id
_entity_poly.type
_entity_poly.pdbx_seq_one_letter_code
_entity_poly.pdbx_strand_id
1 'polypeptide(L)'
;MPSQTIQWFPGHMAKTRRLISENLKLVDIVLELRDARIPLSSKNPEILSLTAGKPVLTLFNKSSLADPAVTAKFMEQCRAEGGNALAIDCVTGDGLKNIAPAVRRILQDIVQKYESKGMHGRALKAMIVGIPNVGKSSLVNRLNGSKKAKVENRPGVTVDKQWVPTNIGILRL
;
A
#
# COMPACT_ATOMS: atom_id res chain seq x y z
N MET A 1 -30.56 14.45 13.36
CA MET A 1 -30.51 12.98 13.31
C MET A 1 -29.07 12.57 13.26
N PRO A 2 -28.58 11.69 14.14
CA PRO A 2 -27.24 11.23 14.04
C PRO A 2 -27.10 10.41 12.74
N SER A 3 -26.12 10.77 11.89
CA SER A 3 -25.79 10.00 10.70
C SER A 3 -25.38 8.59 11.14
N GLN A 4 -26.20 7.59 10.80
CA GLN A 4 -25.83 6.20 10.99
C GLN A 4 -24.62 5.92 10.12
N THR A 5 -23.45 5.87 10.74
CA THR A 5 -22.25 5.36 10.10
C THR A 5 -22.53 3.91 9.76
N ILE A 6 -22.71 3.58 8.49
CA ILE A 6 -22.87 2.20 8.03
C ILE A 6 -21.57 1.48 8.35
N GLN A 7 -21.57 0.72 9.43
CA GLN A 7 -20.44 -0.12 9.80
C GLN A 7 -20.47 -1.39 8.95
N TRP A 8 -19.66 -1.41 7.90
CA TRP A 8 -19.45 -2.60 7.10
C TRP A 8 -18.68 -3.63 7.93
N PHE A 9 -19.37 -4.64 8.47
CA PHE A 9 -18.79 -5.81 9.17
C PHE A 9 -17.91 -5.48 10.39
N PRO A 10 -18.48 -5.14 11.57
CA PRO A 10 -17.72 -4.76 12.78
C PRO A 10 -16.66 -5.79 13.21
N GLY A 11 -16.93 -7.09 13.07
CA GLY A 11 -16.00 -8.15 13.45
C GLY A 11 -14.77 -8.25 12.56
N HIS A 12 -14.91 -8.04 11.26
CA HIS A 12 -13.79 -8.02 10.31
C HIS A 12 -12.91 -6.78 10.47
N MET A 13 -13.50 -5.63 10.79
CA MET A 13 -12.75 -4.40 11.01
C MET A 13 -11.91 -4.47 12.28
N ALA A 14 -12.43 -4.99 13.38
CA ALA A 14 -11.67 -5.19 14.62
C ALA A 14 -10.47 -6.11 14.40
N LYS A 15 -10.66 -7.22 13.67
CA LYS A 15 -9.58 -8.13 13.28
C LYS A 15 -8.54 -7.43 12.41
N THR A 16 -8.97 -6.65 11.42
CA THR A 16 -8.08 -5.91 10.52
C THR A 16 -7.26 -4.88 11.29
N ARG A 17 -7.87 -4.10 12.19
CA ARG A 17 -7.17 -3.13 13.07
C ARG A 17 -6.06 -3.82 13.86
N ARG A 18 -6.39 -4.91 14.53
CA ARG A 18 -5.42 -5.67 15.31
C ARG A 18 -4.27 -6.17 14.45
N LEU A 19 -4.57 -6.73 13.27
CA LEU A 19 -3.59 -7.23 12.33
C LEU A 19 -2.64 -6.12 11.83
N ILE A 20 -3.18 -4.95 11.48
CA ILE A 20 -2.37 -3.80 11.06
C ILE A 20 -1.45 -3.37 12.21
N SER A 21 -2.00 -3.16 13.41
CA SER A 21 -1.24 -2.69 14.58
C SER A 21 -0.11 -3.65 14.98
N GLU A 22 -0.37 -4.96 14.99
CA GLU A 22 0.63 -5.98 15.31
C GLU A 22 1.77 -6.03 14.27
N ASN A 23 1.42 -5.85 13.00
CA ASN A 23 2.38 -5.97 11.90
C ASN A 23 3.11 -4.67 11.58
N LEU A 24 2.55 -3.52 11.97
CA LEU A 24 3.16 -2.22 11.71
C LEU A 24 4.56 -2.10 12.31
N LYS A 25 4.78 -2.73 13.47
CA LYS A 25 6.10 -2.76 14.13
C LYS A 25 7.16 -3.53 13.34
N LEU A 26 6.74 -4.42 12.47
CA LEU A 26 7.61 -5.33 11.71
C LEU A 26 8.02 -4.79 10.35
N VAL A 27 7.42 -3.68 9.90
CA VAL A 27 7.65 -3.10 8.58
C VAL A 27 8.33 -1.75 8.65
N ASP A 28 9.01 -1.40 7.58
CA ASP A 28 9.72 -0.12 7.44
C ASP A 28 8.84 0.94 6.77
N ILE A 29 7.91 0.52 5.90
CA ILE A 29 7.02 1.38 5.12
C ILE A 29 5.65 0.74 4.91
N VAL A 30 4.64 1.57 4.71
CA VAL A 30 3.29 1.15 4.30
C VAL A 30 3.05 1.57 2.86
N LEU A 31 2.57 0.66 2.02
CA LEU A 31 2.09 0.92 0.68
C LEU A 31 0.56 0.95 0.72
N GLU A 32 -0.04 2.13 0.65
CA GLU A 32 -1.47 2.31 0.63
C GLU A 32 -1.97 2.27 -0.82
N LEU A 33 -2.77 1.27 -1.18
CA LEU A 33 -3.41 1.20 -2.49
C LEU A 33 -4.75 1.94 -2.48
N ARG A 34 -4.91 2.82 -3.46
CA ARG A 34 -6.17 3.48 -3.81
C ARG A 34 -6.52 3.18 -5.27
N ASP A 35 -7.80 3.19 -5.58
CA ASP A 35 -8.28 3.07 -6.95
C ASP A 35 -8.26 4.46 -7.60
N ALA A 36 -7.47 4.63 -8.67
CA ALA A 36 -7.32 5.92 -9.34
C ALA A 36 -8.61 6.44 -9.96
N ARG A 37 -9.60 5.56 -10.23
CA ARG A 37 -10.92 5.93 -10.77
C ARG A 37 -11.83 6.56 -9.71
N ILE A 38 -11.62 6.22 -8.43
CA ILE A 38 -12.40 6.68 -7.27
C ILE A 38 -11.49 7.06 -6.10
N PRO A 39 -10.57 8.01 -6.27
CA PRO A 39 -9.47 8.25 -5.34
C PRO A 39 -9.92 8.69 -3.94
N LEU A 40 -11.04 9.40 -3.83
CA LEU A 40 -11.63 9.79 -2.54
C LEU A 40 -12.32 8.63 -1.85
N SER A 41 -13.18 7.91 -2.58
CA SER A 41 -13.97 6.80 -2.02
C SER A 41 -13.10 5.59 -1.66
N SER A 42 -11.93 5.46 -2.27
CA SER A 42 -10.96 4.41 -1.96
C SER A 42 -9.95 4.80 -0.86
N LYS A 43 -9.97 6.04 -0.39
CA LYS A 43 -9.21 6.48 0.78
C LYS A 43 -9.91 5.99 2.05
N ASN A 44 -9.21 5.23 2.87
CA ASN A 44 -9.72 4.80 4.18
C ASN A 44 -9.06 5.61 5.29
N PRO A 45 -9.79 6.55 5.95
CA PRO A 45 -9.23 7.38 7.01
C PRO A 45 -8.73 6.57 8.20
N GLU A 46 -9.34 5.42 8.46
CA GLU A 46 -8.94 4.53 9.55
C GLU A 46 -7.58 3.88 9.30
N ILE A 47 -7.31 3.45 8.07
CA ILE A 47 -5.99 2.93 7.69
C ILE A 47 -4.93 4.01 7.94
N LEU A 48 -5.20 5.25 7.57
CA LEU A 48 -4.27 6.37 7.80
C LEU A 48 -3.97 6.58 9.28
N SER A 49 -4.99 6.55 10.14
CA SER A 49 -4.79 6.69 11.59
C SER A 49 -3.99 5.53 12.19
N LEU A 50 -4.28 4.30 11.75
CA LEU A 50 -3.59 3.11 12.22
C LEU A 50 -2.12 3.04 11.77
N THR A 51 -1.80 3.62 10.61
CA THR A 51 -0.44 3.63 10.05
C THR A 51 0.35 4.88 10.43
N ALA A 52 -0.23 5.75 11.25
CA ALA A 52 0.44 6.94 11.74
C ALA A 52 1.80 6.61 12.41
N GLY A 53 2.83 7.40 12.11
CA GLY A 53 4.19 7.16 12.58
C GLY A 53 5.05 6.22 11.72
N LYS A 54 4.50 5.67 10.63
CA LYS A 54 5.27 4.97 9.60
C LYS A 54 5.26 5.77 8.29
N PRO A 55 6.36 5.77 7.52
CA PRO A 55 6.34 6.31 6.18
C PRO A 55 5.27 5.61 5.33
N VAL A 56 4.52 6.39 4.55
CA VAL A 56 3.48 5.87 3.65
C VAL A 56 3.77 6.29 2.23
N LEU A 57 3.67 5.35 1.30
CA LEU A 57 3.62 5.60 -0.13
C LEU A 57 2.23 5.25 -0.64
N THR A 58 1.48 6.24 -1.09
CA THR A 58 0.17 6.06 -1.71
C THR A 58 0.33 5.68 -3.18
N LEU A 59 -0.27 4.56 -3.57
CA LEU A 59 -0.24 4.03 -4.92
C LEU A 59 -1.65 4.11 -5.52
N PHE A 60 -1.84 4.99 -6.50
CA PHE A 60 -3.08 5.11 -7.27
C PHE A 60 -3.06 4.05 -8.37
N ASN A 61 -3.68 2.90 -8.10
CA ASN A 61 -3.74 1.76 -9.01
C ASN A 61 -4.89 1.90 -10.02
N LYS A 62 -4.82 1.13 -11.09
CA LYS A 62 -5.75 1.17 -12.23
C LYS A 62 -5.72 2.51 -12.97
N SER A 63 -4.56 3.15 -13.00
CA SER A 63 -4.37 4.48 -13.60
C SER A 63 -4.68 4.51 -15.09
N SER A 64 -4.52 3.38 -15.81
CA SER A 64 -4.91 3.26 -17.23
C SER A 64 -6.42 3.42 -17.48
N LEU A 65 -7.24 3.22 -16.45
CA LEU A 65 -8.70 3.32 -16.50
C LEU A 65 -9.23 4.62 -15.87
N ALA A 66 -8.34 5.51 -15.45
CA ALA A 66 -8.67 6.77 -14.80
C ALA A 66 -8.28 7.96 -15.69
N ASP A 67 -8.88 9.12 -15.44
CA ASP A 67 -8.44 10.36 -16.07
C ASP A 67 -7.05 10.77 -15.56
N PRO A 68 -6.05 10.92 -16.45
CA PRO A 68 -4.69 11.25 -16.04
C PRO A 68 -4.56 12.61 -15.34
N ALA A 69 -5.34 13.61 -15.76
CA ALA A 69 -5.29 14.95 -15.18
C ALA A 69 -5.89 14.96 -13.78
N VAL A 70 -6.97 14.20 -13.57
CA VAL A 70 -7.58 14.02 -12.23
C VAL A 70 -6.64 13.24 -11.33
N THR A 71 -6.04 12.17 -11.82
CA THR A 71 -5.06 11.37 -11.06
C THR A 71 -3.87 12.24 -10.64
N ALA A 72 -3.34 13.06 -11.54
CA ALA A 72 -2.24 13.99 -11.24
C ALA A 72 -2.60 14.97 -10.11
N LYS A 73 -3.80 15.56 -10.13
CA LYS A 73 -4.28 16.47 -9.06
C LYS A 73 -4.32 15.79 -7.70
N PHE A 74 -4.83 14.54 -7.62
CA PHE A 74 -4.84 13.81 -6.36
C PHE A 74 -3.44 13.44 -5.87
N MET A 75 -2.51 13.15 -6.77
CA MET A 75 -1.11 12.94 -6.42
C MET A 75 -0.45 14.21 -5.88
N GLU A 76 -0.72 15.36 -6.49
CA GLU A 76 -0.23 16.67 -6.02
C GLU A 76 -0.80 17.01 -4.65
N GLN A 77 -2.10 16.82 -4.45
CA GLN A 77 -2.73 17.02 -3.14
C GLN A 77 -2.09 16.13 -2.08
N CYS A 78 -1.87 14.85 -2.36
CA CYS A 78 -1.20 13.94 -1.45
C CYS A 78 0.21 14.44 -1.07
N ARG A 79 0.97 14.96 -2.04
CA ARG A 79 2.30 15.54 -1.80
C ARG A 79 2.25 16.84 -1.02
N ALA A 80 1.28 17.71 -1.30
CA ALA A 80 1.07 18.95 -0.57
C ALA A 80 0.73 18.71 0.91
N GLU A 81 0.05 17.59 1.21
CA GLU A 81 -0.21 17.11 2.56
C GLU A 81 1.02 16.43 3.23
N GLY A 82 2.20 16.48 2.59
CA GLY A 82 3.44 15.87 3.10
C GLY A 82 3.58 14.38 2.82
N GLY A 83 2.68 13.79 2.02
CA GLY A 83 2.72 12.40 1.63
C GLY A 83 3.55 12.12 0.37
N ASN A 84 3.65 10.84 0.03
CA ASN A 84 4.28 10.38 -1.21
C ASN A 84 3.24 9.67 -2.06
N ALA A 85 3.24 9.91 -3.36
CA ALA A 85 2.26 9.35 -4.28
C ALA A 85 2.87 8.92 -5.62
N LEU A 86 2.39 7.79 -6.14
CA LEU A 86 2.67 7.28 -7.48
C LEU A 86 1.38 6.81 -8.14
N ALA A 87 1.26 7.00 -9.44
CA ALA A 87 0.27 6.32 -10.27
C ALA A 87 0.86 5.00 -10.79
N ILE A 88 0.09 3.93 -10.70
CA ILE A 88 0.49 2.60 -11.15
C ILE A 88 -0.68 1.90 -11.83
N ASP A 89 -0.37 0.87 -12.59
CA ASP A 89 -1.36 -0.07 -13.09
C ASP A 89 -0.83 -1.50 -13.03
N CYS A 90 -1.47 -2.33 -12.21
CA CYS A 90 -1.06 -3.72 -12.04
C CYS A 90 -1.41 -4.61 -13.25
N VAL A 91 -2.29 -4.17 -14.15
CA VAL A 91 -2.64 -4.91 -15.36
C VAL A 91 -1.64 -4.62 -16.47
N THR A 92 -1.42 -3.35 -16.79
CA THR A 92 -0.48 -2.93 -17.84
C THR A 92 0.98 -3.03 -17.42
N GLY A 93 1.27 -2.84 -16.14
CA GLY A 93 2.62 -2.78 -15.58
C GLY A 93 3.15 -1.35 -15.45
N ASP A 94 2.38 -0.36 -15.87
CA ASP A 94 2.80 1.04 -15.83
C ASP A 94 3.08 1.50 -14.39
N GLY A 95 4.11 2.31 -14.22
CA GLY A 95 4.51 2.88 -12.95
C GLY A 95 5.16 1.91 -11.95
N LEU A 96 5.03 0.60 -12.12
CA LEU A 96 5.55 -0.39 -11.14
C LEU A 96 7.05 -0.28 -10.92
N LYS A 97 7.83 -0.01 -11.96
CA LYS A 97 9.29 0.18 -11.87
C LYS A 97 9.70 1.34 -10.97
N ASN A 98 8.80 2.28 -10.72
CA ASN A 98 9.06 3.48 -9.91
C ASN A 98 8.86 3.21 -8.41
N ILE A 99 8.23 2.11 -8.02
CA ILE A 99 7.94 1.80 -6.61
C ILE A 99 9.24 1.60 -5.82
N ALA A 100 10.15 0.76 -6.29
CA ALA A 100 11.41 0.47 -5.60
C ALA A 100 12.28 1.73 -5.39
N PRO A 101 12.53 2.58 -6.41
CA PRO A 101 13.22 3.85 -6.22
C PRO A 101 12.52 4.78 -5.23
N ALA A 102 11.18 4.88 -5.29
CA ALA A 102 10.42 5.73 -4.37
C ALA A 102 10.53 5.25 -2.92
N VAL A 103 10.40 3.96 -2.68
CA VAL A 103 10.57 3.36 -1.34
C VAL A 103 11.96 3.64 -0.79
N ARG A 104 13.01 3.45 -1.58
CA ARG A 104 14.40 3.72 -1.15
C ARG A 104 14.61 5.18 -0.82
N ARG A 105 14.06 6.10 -1.61
CA ARG A 105 14.13 7.55 -1.35
C ARG A 105 13.42 7.91 -0.05
N ILE A 106 12.21 7.39 0.18
CA ILE A 106 11.43 7.66 1.38
C ILE A 106 12.14 7.13 2.63
N LEU A 107 12.81 5.97 2.51
CA LEU A 107 13.50 5.30 3.61
C LEU A 107 15.00 5.60 3.67
N GLN A 108 15.48 6.65 2.98
CA GLN A 108 16.90 6.96 2.86
C GLN A 108 17.61 7.01 4.21
N ASP A 109 17.03 7.70 5.20
CA ASP A 109 17.61 7.82 6.55
C ASP A 109 17.69 6.47 7.27
N ILE A 110 16.67 5.64 7.08
CA ILE A 110 16.61 4.28 7.65
C ILE A 110 17.68 3.40 7.02
N VAL A 111 17.83 3.46 5.70
CA VAL A 111 18.85 2.71 4.96
C VAL A 111 20.25 3.11 5.42
N GLN A 112 20.55 4.41 5.49
CA GLN A 112 21.84 4.92 5.97
C GLN A 112 22.14 4.47 7.40
N LYS A 113 21.13 4.50 8.28
CA LYS A 113 21.27 4.01 9.66
C LYS A 113 21.60 2.52 9.73
N TYR A 114 21.06 1.71 8.83
CA TYR A 114 21.41 0.28 8.77
C TYR A 114 22.81 0.07 8.20
N GLU A 115 23.18 0.79 7.16
CA GLU A 115 24.51 0.72 6.56
C GLU A 115 25.61 1.14 7.54
N SER A 116 25.38 2.21 8.32
CA SER A 116 26.31 2.66 9.38
C SER A 116 26.52 1.63 10.50
N LYS A 117 25.57 0.71 10.67
CA LYS A 117 25.66 -0.42 11.61
C LYS A 117 26.20 -1.69 10.98
N GLY A 118 26.74 -1.62 9.76
CA GLY A 118 27.29 -2.78 9.04
C GLY A 118 26.23 -3.71 8.43
N MET A 119 24.96 -3.33 8.44
CA MET A 119 23.86 -4.12 7.87
C MET A 119 23.63 -3.75 6.38
N HIS A 120 24.65 -3.99 5.55
CA HIS A 120 24.59 -3.73 4.12
C HIS A 120 23.58 -4.65 3.42
N GLY A 121 22.78 -4.08 2.51
CA GLY A 121 21.84 -4.86 1.70
C GLY A 121 20.65 -5.44 2.46
N ARG A 122 20.33 -4.94 3.64
CA ARG A 122 19.13 -5.37 4.38
C ARG A 122 17.88 -5.17 3.54
N ALA A 123 17.07 -6.22 3.43
CA ALA A 123 15.77 -6.17 2.76
C ALA A 123 14.81 -5.23 3.51
N LEU A 124 14.27 -4.25 2.80
CA LEU A 124 13.22 -3.37 3.32
C LEU A 124 11.90 -4.13 3.38
N LYS A 125 11.17 -3.95 4.46
CA LYS A 125 9.89 -4.61 4.69
C LYS A 125 8.75 -3.63 4.49
N ALA A 126 7.81 -3.97 3.61
CA ALA A 126 6.63 -3.15 3.36
C ALA A 126 5.34 -3.91 3.66
N MET A 127 4.35 -3.21 4.15
CA MET A 127 2.99 -3.71 4.33
C MET A 127 2.08 -3.05 3.30
N ILE A 128 1.28 -3.86 2.60
CA ILE A 128 0.29 -3.36 1.66
C ILE A 128 -1.06 -3.29 2.36
N VAL A 129 -1.70 -2.12 2.27
CA VAL A 129 -3.03 -1.85 2.81
C VAL A 129 -3.92 -1.21 1.76
N GLY A 130 -5.22 -1.32 1.94
CA GLY A 130 -6.21 -0.72 1.04
C GLY A 130 -7.57 -1.42 1.18
N ILE A 131 -8.60 -0.80 0.64
CA ILE A 131 -9.95 -1.38 0.60
C ILE A 131 -9.99 -2.68 -0.24
N PRO A 132 -11.02 -3.52 -0.10
CA PRO A 132 -11.19 -4.70 -0.94
C PRO A 132 -11.20 -4.34 -2.44
N ASN A 133 -10.69 -5.24 -3.28
CA ASN A 133 -10.68 -5.16 -4.75
C ASN A 133 -9.88 -3.98 -5.34
N VAL A 134 -9.06 -3.30 -4.57
CA VAL A 134 -8.20 -2.20 -5.05
C VAL A 134 -6.97 -2.69 -5.81
N GLY A 135 -6.66 -4.01 -5.73
CA GLY A 135 -5.55 -4.64 -6.46
C GLY A 135 -4.35 -5.04 -5.61
N LYS A 136 -4.50 -5.22 -4.29
CA LYS A 136 -3.38 -5.62 -3.39
C LYS A 136 -2.71 -6.92 -3.83
N SER A 137 -3.47 -7.98 -4.04
CA SER A 137 -2.94 -9.27 -4.49
C SER A 137 -2.32 -9.19 -5.88
N SER A 138 -2.89 -8.39 -6.77
CA SER A 138 -2.33 -8.15 -8.11
C SER A 138 -0.98 -7.46 -8.03
N LEU A 139 -0.83 -6.47 -7.14
CA LEU A 139 0.44 -5.78 -6.92
C LEU A 139 1.51 -6.76 -6.43
N VAL A 140 1.20 -7.58 -5.42
CA VAL A 140 2.14 -8.58 -4.90
C VAL A 140 2.58 -9.54 -5.98
N ASN A 141 1.65 -10.07 -6.76
CA ASN A 141 1.95 -11.00 -7.85
C ASN A 141 2.86 -10.37 -8.92
N ARG A 142 2.61 -9.11 -9.26
CA ARG A 142 3.45 -8.36 -10.20
C ARG A 142 4.86 -8.12 -9.68
N LEU A 143 4.99 -7.71 -8.43
CA LEU A 143 6.28 -7.44 -7.81
C LEU A 143 7.10 -8.72 -7.56
N ASN A 144 6.44 -9.84 -7.37
CA ASN A 144 7.09 -11.13 -7.14
C ASN A 144 7.35 -11.93 -8.43
N GLY A 145 6.83 -11.49 -9.57
CA GLY A 145 6.94 -12.22 -10.84
C GLY A 145 6.24 -13.58 -10.86
N SER A 146 5.41 -13.88 -9.87
CA SER A 146 4.68 -15.16 -9.76
C SER A 146 3.26 -14.95 -9.22
N LYS A 147 2.33 -15.85 -9.61
CA LYS A 147 0.93 -15.85 -9.12
C LYS A 147 0.83 -16.55 -7.75
N LYS A 148 1.57 -16.10 -6.75
CA LYS A 148 1.55 -16.69 -5.40
C LYS A 148 0.41 -16.19 -4.52
N ALA A 149 -0.07 -14.96 -4.74
CA ALA A 149 -1.22 -14.46 -4.03
C ALA A 149 -2.50 -14.77 -4.82
N LYS A 150 -3.53 -15.27 -4.15
CA LYS A 150 -4.85 -15.49 -4.78
C LYS A 150 -5.46 -14.16 -5.15
N VAL A 151 -5.75 -13.99 -6.43
CA VAL A 151 -6.47 -12.84 -6.97
C VAL A 151 -7.90 -13.27 -7.28
N GLU A 152 -8.82 -12.89 -6.41
CA GLU A 152 -10.25 -13.10 -6.63
C GLU A 152 -10.99 -11.77 -6.41
N ASN A 153 -12.02 -11.54 -7.20
CA ASN A 153 -12.88 -10.35 -7.10
C ASN A 153 -13.94 -10.48 -5.98
N ARG A 154 -13.70 -11.35 -5.00
CA ARG A 154 -14.60 -11.54 -3.86
C ARG A 154 -14.06 -10.83 -2.61
N PRO A 155 -14.91 -10.12 -1.85
CA PRO A 155 -14.50 -9.52 -0.59
C PRO A 155 -13.95 -10.59 0.38
N GLY A 156 -12.83 -10.30 1.03
CA GLY A 156 -12.29 -11.13 2.11
C GLY A 156 -11.41 -12.32 1.68
N VAL A 157 -11.02 -12.43 0.42
CA VAL A 157 -10.22 -13.55 -0.09
C VAL A 157 -8.78 -13.57 0.42
N THR A 158 -8.20 -12.42 0.73
CA THR A 158 -6.84 -12.34 1.28
C THR A 158 -6.91 -12.32 2.81
N VAL A 159 -7.03 -13.48 3.42
CA VAL A 159 -7.17 -13.61 4.89
C VAL A 159 -5.84 -13.90 5.58
N ASP A 160 -4.86 -14.46 4.85
CA ASP A 160 -3.60 -14.91 5.43
C ASP A 160 -2.46 -13.93 5.20
N LYS A 161 -1.68 -13.76 6.26
CA LYS A 161 -0.46 -12.96 6.26
C LYS A 161 0.63 -13.71 5.49
N GLN A 162 1.09 -13.17 4.38
CA GLN A 162 2.22 -13.76 3.65
C GLN A 162 3.39 -12.76 3.58
N TRP A 163 4.60 -13.26 3.90
CA TRP A 163 5.82 -12.57 3.56
C TRP A 163 6.25 -12.99 2.16
N VAL A 164 6.25 -12.05 1.24
CA VAL A 164 6.59 -12.32 -0.16
C VAL A 164 7.86 -11.56 -0.52
N PRO A 165 8.94 -12.25 -0.88
CA PRO A 165 10.14 -11.59 -1.38
C PRO A 165 9.84 -10.92 -2.72
N THR A 166 10.34 -9.70 -2.91
CA THR A 166 10.16 -8.93 -4.14
C THR A 166 11.43 -8.15 -4.45
N ASN A 167 11.49 -7.52 -5.61
CA ASN A 167 12.59 -6.64 -6.00
C ASN A 167 12.70 -5.34 -5.17
N ILE A 168 11.71 -5.02 -4.34
CA ILE A 168 11.76 -3.90 -3.39
C ILE A 168 12.08 -4.33 -1.96
N GLY A 169 12.20 -5.63 -1.71
CA GLY A 169 12.41 -6.21 -0.39
C GLY A 169 11.41 -7.30 -0.08
N ILE A 170 10.95 -7.39 1.16
CA ILE A 170 9.95 -8.35 1.60
C ILE A 170 8.62 -7.63 1.79
N LEU A 171 7.59 -8.05 1.07
CA LEU A 171 6.23 -7.53 1.20
C LEU A 171 5.37 -8.40 2.12
N ARG A 172 4.46 -7.77 2.83
CA ARG A 172 3.41 -8.40 3.60
C ARG A 172 2.03 -7.89 3.17
N LEU A 173 1.14 -8.81 2.89
CA LEU A 173 -0.29 -8.53 2.63
C LEU A 173 -1.08 -8.45 3.92
#